data_3fadedd41786f160c17d2918d5925c9e
#
_entry.id   3fadedd41786f160c17d2918d5925c9e
#
_cell.length_a   1.000
_cell.length_b   1.000
_cell.length_c   1.000
_cell.angle_alpha   90.00
_cell.angle_beta   90.00
_cell.angle_gamma   90.00
#
_symmetry.space_group_name_H-M   'P 1'
#
loop_
_entity.id
_entity.type
_entity.pdbx_description
1 polymer ?
#
loop_
_entity_poly.entity_id
_entity_poly.type
_entity_poly.pdbx_seq_one_letter_code
_entity_poly.pdbx_strand_id
1 'polypeptide(L)'
;MSDDMNDLICNPTKKILDAGGLSLMMSIRASKSVDTVFALQAAGFDSFFVDLEHGGLTMYEASQLATMAIAADMTAFVRLPGHNPVAAAQALDGGAWGVHHLSHSALEKNRRGVAH
;
A
#
# COMPACT_ATOMS: atom_id res chain seq x y z
N MET A 1 23.10 -12.95 9.23
CA MET A 1 22.93 -12.28 7.94
C MET A 1 21.50 -11.81 7.72
N SER A 2 20.61 -12.65 8.11
CA SER A 2 19.18 -12.38 7.91
C SER A 2 18.70 -11.10 8.58
N ASP A 3 19.20 -10.78 9.78
CA ASP A 3 18.71 -9.61 10.50
C ASP A 3 19.05 -8.30 9.79
N ASP A 4 20.27 -8.19 9.27
CA ASP A 4 20.68 -6.99 8.54
C ASP A 4 19.88 -6.84 7.26
N MET A 5 19.68 -7.95 6.55
CA MET A 5 18.90 -7.93 5.32
C MET A 5 17.45 -7.58 5.60
N ASN A 6 16.88 -8.15 6.67
CA ASN A 6 15.51 -7.84 7.06
C ASN A 6 15.33 -6.37 7.43
N ASP A 7 16.32 -5.77 8.08
CA ASP A 7 16.25 -4.36 8.43
C ASP A 7 16.29 -3.48 7.19
N LEU A 8 17.05 -3.87 6.16
CA LEU A 8 17.16 -3.08 4.95
C LEU A 8 15.89 -3.11 4.10
N ILE A 9 15.18 -4.24 4.11
CA ILE A 9 13.99 -4.43 3.28
C ILE A 9 12.71 -4.51 4.09
N CYS A 10 12.78 -4.25 5.39
CA CYS A 10 11.63 -4.40 6.27
C CYS A 10 10.60 -3.32 6.01
N ASN A 11 9.34 -3.73 6.00
CA ASN A 11 8.20 -2.83 5.90
C ASN A 11 8.10 -1.97 7.17
N PRO A 12 8.16 -0.63 7.07
CA PRO A 12 8.08 0.24 8.25
C PRO A 12 6.82 0.01 9.08
N THR A 13 5.69 -0.22 8.43
CA THR A 13 4.43 -0.49 9.12
C THR A 13 4.50 -1.77 9.93
N LYS A 14 5.12 -2.81 9.36
CA LYS A 14 5.29 -4.07 10.07
C LYS A 14 6.16 -3.89 11.29
N LYS A 15 7.22 -3.09 11.21
CA LYS A 15 8.07 -2.78 12.37
C LYS A 15 7.26 -2.15 13.51
N ILE A 16 6.40 -1.19 13.17
CA ILE A 16 5.58 -0.52 14.17
C ILE A 16 4.66 -1.52 14.86
N LEU A 17 3.99 -2.36 14.08
CA LEU A 17 3.05 -3.34 14.62
C LEU A 17 3.75 -4.40 15.44
N ASP A 18 4.90 -4.88 14.99
CA ASP A 18 5.68 -5.89 15.70
C ASP A 18 6.18 -5.36 17.05
N ALA A 19 6.41 -4.06 17.15
CA ALA A 19 6.82 -3.42 18.39
C ALA A 19 5.64 -3.09 19.30
N GLY A 20 4.42 -3.47 18.93
CA GLY A 20 3.23 -3.19 19.71
C GLY A 20 2.66 -1.80 19.52
N GLY A 21 3.12 -1.08 18.51
CA GLY A 21 2.64 0.26 18.22
C GLY A 21 1.39 0.29 17.37
N LEU A 22 0.86 1.47 17.17
CA LEU A 22 -0.32 1.73 16.35
C LEU A 22 0.12 2.30 15.00
N SER A 23 -0.35 1.69 13.94
CA SER A 23 -0.09 2.19 12.58
C SER A 23 -1.33 2.91 12.06
N LEU A 24 -1.15 4.15 11.62
CA LEU A 24 -2.23 4.95 11.05
C LEU A 24 -2.12 4.93 9.53
N MET A 25 -3.24 4.65 8.88
CA MET A 25 -3.29 4.53 7.41
C MET A 25 -4.31 5.50 6.82
N MET A 26 -3.95 6.11 5.71
CA MET A 26 -4.83 7.00 4.95
C MET A 26 -5.09 6.43 3.57
N SER A 27 -6.29 6.65 3.07
CA SER A 27 -6.65 6.28 1.70
C SER A 27 -6.42 7.46 0.77
N ILE A 28 -5.76 7.22 -0.35
CA ILE A 28 -5.55 8.22 -1.40
C ILE A 28 -6.38 7.82 -2.61
N ARG A 29 -7.32 8.67 -3.00
CA ARG A 29 -8.24 8.37 -4.09
C ARG A 29 -8.12 9.30 -5.28
N ALA A 30 -7.63 10.49 -5.08
CA ALA A 30 -7.61 11.51 -6.14
C ALA A 30 -6.33 12.34 -6.17
N SER A 31 -5.60 12.45 -5.09
CA SER A 31 -4.41 13.29 -5.06
C SER A 31 -3.27 12.63 -5.83
N LYS A 32 -2.78 13.32 -6.84
CA LYS A 32 -1.73 12.82 -7.72
C LYS A 32 -0.35 13.31 -7.33
N SER A 33 -0.28 14.33 -6.48
CA SER A 33 0.98 14.96 -6.14
C SER A 33 1.78 14.10 -5.15
N VAL A 34 3.06 13.92 -5.44
CA VAL A 34 3.96 13.24 -4.50
C VAL A 34 4.10 14.00 -3.20
N ASP A 35 3.81 15.30 -3.18
CA ASP A 35 3.81 16.08 -1.96
C ASP A 35 2.80 15.56 -0.95
N THR A 36 1.75 14.89 -1.41
CA THR A 36 0.76 14.27 -0.53
C THR A 36 1.41 13.28 0.43
N VAL A 37 2.41 12.53 -0.05
CA VAL A 37 3.10 11.55 0.78
C VAL A 37 3.78 12.22 1.97
N PHE A 38 4.48 13.34 1.70
CA PHE A 38 5.15 14.07 2.78
C PHE A 38 4.17 14.77 3.71
N ALA A 39 3.05 15.21 3.18
CA ALA A 39 1.99 15.79 4.01
C ALA A 39 1.42 14.75 4.97
N LEU A 40 1.19 13.53 4.49
CA LEU A 40 0.71 12.44 5.33
C LEU A 40 1.75 12.07 6.40
N GLN A 41 3.00 12.01 6.00
CA GLN A 41 4.08 11.75 6.96
C GLN A 41 4.11 12.80 8.06
N ALA A 42 4.03 14.08 7.69
CA ALA A 42 4.05 15.17 8.64
C ALA A 42 2.83 15.15 9.56
N ALA A 43 1.71 14.65 9.07
CA ALA A 43 0.48 14.53 9.87
C ALA A 43 0.48 13.32 10.80
N GLY A 44 1.50 12.47 10.73
CA GLY A 44 1.62 11.34 11.63
C GLY A 44 1.11 10.01 11.09
N PHE A 45 0.81 9.94 9.80
CA PHE A 45 0.41 8.66 9.18
C PHE A 45 1.64 7.82 8.88
N ASP A 46 1.49 6.51 9.02
CA ASP A 46 2.58 5.55 8.82
C ASP A 46 2.50 4.86 7.47
N SER A 47 1.31 4.82 6.91
CA SER A 47 1.06 4.12 5.65
C SER A 47 -0.11 4.78 4.92
N PHE A 48 -0.25 4.42 3.67
CA PHE A 48 -1.41 4.82 2.89
C PHE A 48 -1.72 3.74 1.87
N PHE A 49 -2.95 3.74 1.36
CA PHE A 49 -3.23 2.92 0.20
C PHE A 49 -3.83 3.78 -0.90
N VAL A 50 -3.41 3.48 -2.12
CA VAL A 50 -3.88 4.15 -3.32
C VAL A 50 -5.03 3.34 -3.88
N ASP A 51 -6.19 3.95 -3.98
CA ASP A 51 -7.39 3.28 -4.43
C ASP A 51 -7.55 3.44 -5.93
N LEU A 52 -7.16 2.42 -6.69
CA LEU A 52 -7.35 2.40 -8.13
C LEU A 52 -8.71 1.84 -8.53
N GLU A 53 -9.44 1.25 -7.58
CA GLU A 53 -10.76 0.72 -7.85
C GLU A 53 -11.82 1.81 -7.86
N HIS A 54 -11.78 2.70 -6.87
CA HIS A 54 -12.78 3.74 -6.68
C HIS A 54 -12.22 5.15 -6.81
N GLY A 55 -10.96 5.28 -7.18
CA GLY A 55 -10.32 6.58 -7.30
C GLY A 55 -10.08 6.98 -8.75
N GLY A 56 -9.53 8.16 -8.92
CA GLY A 56 -9.20 8.70 -10.24
C GLY A 56 -7.75 8.58 -10.63
N LEU A 57 -6.98 7.75 -9.94
CA LEU A 57 -5.55 7.61 -10.18
C LEU A 57 -5.25 6.46 -11.14
N THR A 58 -4.16 6.61 -11.89
CA THR A 58 -3.65 5.56 -12.75
C THR A 58 -2.59 4.74 -12.02
N MET A 59 -2.23 3.59 -12.60
CA MET A 59 -1.14 2.77 -12.05
C MET A 59 0.17 3.54 -12.03
N TYR A 60 0.43 4.35 -13.04
CA TYR A 60 1.65 5.16 -13.09
C TYR A 60 1.69 6.14 -11.91
N GLU A 61 0.59 6.81 -11.65
CA GLU A 61 0.50 7.74 -10.52
C GLU A 61 0.63 7.02 -9.18
N ALA A 62 0.03 5.84 -9.06
CA ALA A 62 0.18 5.02 -7.86
C ALA A 62 1.64 4.62 -7.64
N SER A 63 2.34 4.26 -8.70
CA SER A 63 3.76 3.88 -8.62
C SER A 63 4.63 5.05 -8.20
N GLN A 64 4.32 6.26 -8.66
CA GLN A 64 5.05 7.45 -8.22
C GLN A 64 4.86 7.70 -6.73
N LEU A 65 3.62 7.57 -6.24
CA LEU A 65 3.35 7.72 -4.81
C LEU A 65 4.04 6.63 -3.99
N ALA A 66 4.02 5.40 -4.46
CA ALA A 66 4.67 4.29 -3.76
C ALA A 66 6.19 4.47 -3.70
N THR A 67 6.80 4.96 -4.77
CA THR A 67 8.23 5.24 -4.80
C THR A 67 8.57 6.33 -3.79
N MET A 68 7.74 7.37 -3.72
CA MET A 68 7.96 8.45 -2.78
C MET A 68 7.76 7.99 -1.34
N ALA A 69 6.87 7.02 -1.11
CA ALA A 69 6.67 6.44 0.22
C ALA A 69 7.97 5.82 0.75
N ILE A 70 8.73 5.18 -0.11
CA ILE A 70 10.01 4.60 0.28
C ILE A 70 10.94 5.70 0.80
N ALA A 71 11.00 6.81 0.09
CA ALA A 71 11.84 7.96 0.49
C ALA A 71 11.36 8.59 1.79
N ALA A 72 10.06 8.54 2.06
CA ALA A 72 9.46 9.12 3.26
C ALA A 72 9.37 8.14 4.42
N ASP A 73 9.91 6.94 4.26
CA ASP A 73 9.85 5.87 5.26
C ASP A 73 8.40 5.53 5.62
N MET A 74 7.54 5.47 4.62
CA MET A 74 6.15 5.09 4.74
C MET A 74 5.89 3.84 3.93
N THR A 75 4.79 3.16 4.24
CA THR A 75 4.38 1.95 3.53
C THR A 75 3.23 2.28 2.60
N ALA A 76 3.37 1.92 1.33
CA ALA A 76 2.32 2.12 0.34
C ALA A 76 1.67 0.79 -0.02
N PHE A 77 0.34 0.80 -0.07
CA PHE A 77 -0.45 -0.32 -0.57
C PHE A 77 -1.27 0.18 -1.76
N VAL A 78 -1.66 -0.72 -2.63
CA VAL A 78 -2.47 -0.39 -3.79
C VAL A 78 -3.70 -1.27 -3.80
N ARG A 79 -4.87 -0.65 -3.94
CA ARG A 79 -6.13 -1.40 -4.11
C ARG A 79 -6.45 -1.46 -5.59
N LEU A 80 -6.55 -2.67 -6.12
CA LEU A 80 -6.80 -2.91 -7.53
C LEU A 80 -8.23 -3.33 -7.79
N PRO A 81 -8.81 -2.99 -8.94
CA PRO A 81 -10.11 -3.51 -9.33
C PRO A 81 -9.98 -4.99 -9.71
N GLY A 82 -10.79 -5.84 -9.08
CA GLY A 82 -10.84 -7.26 -9.38
C GLY A 82 -9.51 -7.98 -9.14
N HIS A 83 -9.35 -9.11 -9.81
CA HIS A 83 -8.13 -9.92 -9.75
C HIS A 83 -7.36 -9.77 -11.04
N ASN A 84 -6.27 -9.03 -11.00
CA ASN A 84 -5.41 -8.80 -12.15
C ASN A 84 -3.95 -9.01 -11.75
N PRO A 85 -3.39 -10.21 -12.02
CA PRO A 85 -2.01 -10.51 -11.62
C PRO A 85 -0.98 -9.58 -12.27
N VAL A 86 -1.22 -9.13 -13.49
CA VAL A 86 -0.30 -8.22 -14.16
C VAL A 86 -0.27 -6.88 -13.46
N ALA A 87 -1.45 -6.34 -13.13
CA ALA A 87 -1.52 -5.08 -12.39
C ALA A 87 -0.91 -5.21 -11.00
N ALA A 88 -1.10 -6.36 -10.34
CA ALA A 88 -0.49 -6.60 -9.04
C ALA A 88 1.03 -6.59 -9.12
N ALA A 89 1.59 -7.24 -10.14
CA ALA A 89 3.03 -7.26 -10.36
C ALA A 89 3.55 -5.84 -10.63
N GLN A 90 2.83 -5.07 -11.44
CA GLN A 90 3.20 -3.69 -11.74
C GLN A 90 3.22 -2.83 -10.47
N ALA A 91 2.23 -3.00 -9.60
CA ALA A 91 2.17 -2.25 -8.35
C ALA A 91 3.35 -2.57 -7.44
N LEU A 92 3.67 -3.85 -7.30
CA LEU A 92 4.79 -4.27 -6.47
C LEU A 92 6.13 -3.81 -7.05
N ASP A 93 6.30 -3.90 -8.36
CA ASP A 93 7.50 -3.41 -9.03
C ASP A 93 7.64 -1.90 -8.87
N GLY A 94 6.54 -1.19 -8.79
CA GLY A 94 6.53 0.26 -8.61
C GLY A 94 6.79 0.71 -7.17
N GLY A 95 6.97 -0.21 -6.24
CA GLY A 95 7.34 0.13 -4.87
C GLY A 95 6.25 -0.12 -3.83
N ALA A 96 5.09 -0.62 -4.21
CA ALA A 96 4.05 -0.95 -3.24
C ALA A 96 4.46 -2.16 -2.41
N TRP A 97 4.19 -2.11 -1.13
CA TRP A 97 4.46 -3.22 -0.22
C TRP A 97 3.39 -4.29 -0.26
N GLY A 98 2.21 -3.93 -0.70
CA GLY A 98 1.12 -4.88 -0.79
C GLY A 98 0.07 -4.46 -1.79
N VAL A 99 -0.71 -5.42 -2.20
CA VAL A 99 -1.78 -5.23 -3.18
C VAL A 99 -3.07 -5.76 -2.58
N HIS A 100 -4.14 -5.01 -2.73
CA HIS A 100 -5.43 -5.37 -2.17
C HIS A 100 -6.44 -5.55 -3.31
N HIS A 101 -7.03 -6.72 -3.35
CA HIS A 101 -8.05 -7.07 -4.35
C HIS A 101 -9.42 -7.17 -3.70
N LEU A 102 -9.85 -6.13 -3.03
CA LEU A 102 -11.10 -6.20 -2.29
C LEU A 102 -12.27 -5.89 -3.22
N SER A 103 -12.65 -6.86 -4.02
CA SER A 103 -13.85 -6.79 -4.82
C SER A 103 -15.02 -7.38 -4.03
N HIS A 104 -16.24 -7.10 -4.48
CA HIS A 104 -17.44 -7.68 -3.87
C HIS A 104 -17.38 -9.21 -3.83
N SER A 105 -16.91 -9.80 -4.93
CA SER A 105 -16.79 -11.25 -5.01
C SER A 105 -15.76 -11.82 -4.04
N ALA A 106 -14.67 -11.11 -3.82
CA ALA A 106 -13.66 -11.53 -2.85
C ALA A 106 -14.20 -11.49 -1.43
N LEU A 107 -14.94 -10.43 -1.09
CA LEU A 107 -15.60 -10.32 0.21
C LEU A 107 -16.61 -11.47 0.41
N GLU A 108 -17.36 -11.77 -0.63
CA GLU A 108 -18.34 -12.85 -0.56
C GLU A 108 -17.67 -14.18 -0.29
N LYS A 109 -16.57 -14.46 -0.97
CA LYS A 109 -15.79 -15.68 -0.75
C LYS A 109 -15.26 -15.75 0.68
N ASN A 110 -14.74 -14.66 1.18
CA ASN A 110 -14.21 -14.62 2.54
C ASN A 110 -15.29 -14.90 3.57
N ARG A 111 -16.48 -14.33 3.38
CA ARG A 111 -17.59 -14.54 4.30
C ARG A 111 -18.05 -15.99 4.34
N ARG A 112 -17.90 -16.69 3.23
CA ARG A 112 -18.26 -18.12 3.15
C ARG A 112 -17.16 -19.02 3.68
N GLY A 113 -16.07 -18.46 4.17
CA GLY A 113 -14.94 -19.24 4.66
C GLY A 113 -14.09 -19.84 3.56
N VAL A 114 -14.27 -19.39 2.34
CA VAL A 114 -13.43 -19.80 1.22
C VAL A 114 -12.27 -18.83 1.18
N ALA A 115 -11.21 -19.17 1.88
CA ALA A 115 -10.01 -18.37 1.91
C ALA A 115 -9.36 -18.44 0.55
N HIS A 116 -9.15 -17.39 -0.06
CA HIS A 116 -8.43 -17.28 -1.34
C HIS A 116 -9.21 -17.45 -2.61
#